data_03adf4622cc8f7e908e9319e09caa051
#
_entry.id   03adf4622cc8f7e908e9319e09caa051
#
_cell.length_a   1.000
_cell.length_b   1.000
_cell.length_c   1.000
_cell.angle_alpha   90.00
_cell.angle_beta   90.00
_cell.angle_gamma   90.00
#
_symmetry.space_group_name_H-M   'P 1'
#
loop_
_entity.id
_entity.type
_entity.pdbx_description
1 polymer ?
#
loop_
_entity_poly.entity_id
_entity_poly.type
_entity_poly.pdbx_seq_one_letter_code
_entity_poly.pdbx_strand_id
1 'polypeptide(L)'
;MVGESIDPQPTPTCLRNHAFIQETMAGGGPIHMVTTEAFQDPHLETVGWENFLGMTVGQAVVWASQNIDPKYTNPELTTSEPYVMGSHATCSGAWVSGPEDLSPPEYFWGYNRMLTVEGLFGAGDTVGGSAHKFSSGSFTEGRLAAKAAVKYIQDKKAEGLSVSDKQCENFKEIIYKPLENYTVGRNEITGGTVSPSYISPIQGLQRLQRIMDEYVGGIATNYMTNANMLKRGLELLAWLEEDLENVGAEDYHQLMRAWELKHRALTSQCVTEHTMFREETRWPGYYYRGDHMKLDDDNWHCLTVSRRD
;
A
#
# COMPACT_ATOMS: atom_id res chain seq x y z
N MET A 1 -16.09 -2.88 9.70
CA MET A 1 -15.50 -2.02 8.63
C MET A 1 -15.35 -2.74 7.29
N VAL A 2 -15.66 -4.01 7.23
CA VAL A 2 -15.51 -4.83 6.01
C VAL A 2 -16.49 -4.44 4.91
N GLY A 3 -17.68 -3.95 5.26
CA GLY A 3 -18.67 -3.51 4.28
C GLY A 3 -18.44 -2.12 3.68
N GLU A 4 -17.50 -1.38 4.24
CA GLU A 4 -17.28 0.01 3.84
C GLU A 4 -16.73 0.17 2.43
N SER A 5 -16.00 -0.84 1.96
CA SER A 5 -15.30 -0.77 0.66
C SER A 5 -16.22 -0.93 -0.55
N ILE A 6 -17.39 -1.52 -0.35
CA ILE A 6 -18.39 -1.76 -1.41
C ILE A 6 -19.72 -1.07 -1.13
N ASP A 7 -19.84 -0.37 -0.01
CA ASP A 7 -21.03 0.40 0.29
C ASP A 7 -21.10 1.63 -0.64
N PRO A 8 -22.19 1.83 -1.38
CA PRO A 8 -22.38 3.01 -2.21
C PRO A 8 -22.51 4.31 -1.38
N GLN A 9 -22.82 4.20 -0.09
CA GLN A 9 -22.91 5.35 0.80
C GLN A 9 -21.56 5.66 1.43
N PRO A 10 -21.14 6.94 1.48
CA PRO A 10 -19.93 7.34 2.17
C PRO A 10 -19.97 6.95 3.66
N THR A 11 -18.93 6.32 4.14
CA THR A 11 -18.82 5.97 5.56
C THR A 11 -18.65 7.21 6.44
N PRO A 12 -18.95 7.13 7.75
CA PRO A 12 -18.68 8.24 8.68
C PRO A 12 -17.23 8.71 8.65
N THR A 13 -16.27 7.80 8.45
CA THR A 13 -14.84 8.15 8.35
C THR A 13 -14.54 8.94 7.07
N CYS A 14 -15.10 8.52 5.93
CA CYS A 14 -15.00 9.27 4.67
C CYS A 14 -15.59 10.68 4.83
N LEU A 15 -16.77 10.80 5.39
CA LEU A 15 -17.43 12.09 5.60
C LEU A 15 -16.64 13.01 6.51
N ARG A 16 -16.05 12.49 7.58
CA ARG A 16 -15.17 13.25 8.47
C ARG A 16 -13.93 13.78 7.75
N ASN A 17 -13.22 12.90 7.02
CA ASN A 17 -12.04 13.30 6.26
C ASN A 17 -12.41 14.28 5.14
N HIS A 18 -13.53 14.07 4.47
CA HIS A 18 -14.04 14.99 3.47
C HIS A 18 -14.30 16.38 4.06
N ALA A 19 -14.93 16.46 5.23
CA ALA A 19 -15.17 17.72 5.91
C ALA A 19 -13.86 18.43 6.28
N PHE A 20 -12.86 17.72 6.78
CA PHE A 20 -11.53 18.30 7.07
C PHE A 20 -10.86 18.88 5.83
N ILE A 21 -10.90 18.16 4.71
CA ILE A 21 -10.33 18.62 3.45
C ILE A 21 -11.06 19.87 2.95
N GLN A 22 -12.40 19.86 2.96
CA GLN A 22 -13.21 21.00 2.51
C GLN A 22 -12.93 22.24 3.38
N GLU A 23 -12.88 22.09 4.69
CA GLU A 23 -12.58 23.20 5.61
C GLU A 23 -11.18 23.74 5.37
N THR A 24 -10.19 22.88 5.22
CA THR A 24 -8.81 23.27 4.90
C THR A 24 -8.71 24.03 3.59
N MET A 25 -9.37 23.53 2.55
CA MET A 25 -9.39 24.19 1.22
C MET A 25 -10.14 25.53 1.23
N ALA A 26 -11.14 25.66 2.10
CA ALA A 26 -11.86 26.93 2.30
C ALA A 26 -11.06 27.98 3.11
N GLY A 27 -9.87 27.62 3.60
CA GLY A 27 -9.01 28.51 4.41
C GLY A 27 -9.31 28.48 5.91
N GLY A 28 -10.13 27.52 6.38
CA GLY A 28 -10.44 27.33 7.80
C GLY A 28 -9.41 26.48 8.57
N GLY A 29 -8.34 26.04 7.90
CA GLY A 29 -7.22 25.36 8.55
C GLY A 29 -6.24 26.31 9.26
N PRO A 30 -5.36 25.79 10.14
CA PRO A 30 -5.27 24.39 10.56
C PRO A 30 -6.40 23.97 11.52
N ILE A 31 -6.78 22.68 11.46
CA ILE A 31 -7.81 22.11 12.33
C ILE A 31 -7.12 21.48 13.53
N HIS A 32 -7.64 21.74 14.73
CA HIS A 32 -7.05 21.26 15.98
C HIS A 32 -7.98 20.31 16.72
N MET A 33 -7.41 19.30 17.36
CA MET A 33 -8.11 18.47 18.32
C MET A 33 -8.10 19.17 19.69
N VAL A 34 -9.26 19.39 20.28
CA VAL A 34 -9.38 20.04 21.59
C VAL A 34 -9.08 19.03 22.70
N THR A 35 -7.80 18.85 23.00
CA THR A 35 -7.32 17.93 24.03
C THR A 35 -7.07 18.61 25.35
N THR A 36 -6.72 19.89 25.34
CA THR A 36 -6.39 20.65 26.58
C THR A 36 -7.54 20.71 27.56
N GLU A 37 -8.80 20.77 27.10
CA GLU A 37 -9.98 20.73 27.96
C GLU A 37 -10.26 19.31 28.46
N ALA A 38 -10.20 18.32 27.57
CA ALA A 38 -10.47 16.92 27.91
C ALA A 38 -9.46 16.36 28.92
N PHE A 39 -8.18 16.71 28.79
CA PHE A 39 -7.11 16.22 29.67
C PHE A 39 -7.00 16.92 31.02
N GLN A 40 -7.94 17.83 31.35
CA GLN A 40 -8.12 18.27 32.73
C GLN A 40 -8.77 17.16 33.58
N ASP A 41 -9.50 16.25 33.00
CA ASP A 41 -9.97 15.01 33.63
C ASP A 41 -8.87 13.96 33.60
N PRO A 42 -8.32 13.49 34.74
CA PRO A 42 -7.25 12.50 34.77
C PRO A 42 -7.62 11.16 34.14
N HIS A 43 -8.90 10.80 34.16
CA HIS A 43 -9.38 9.58 33.50
C HIS A 43 -9.31 9.69 31.97
N LEU A 44 -9.79 10.83 31.43
CA LEU A 44 -9.73 11.07 29.98
C LEU A 44 -8.29 11.24 29.50
N GLU A 45 -7.41 11.83 30.29
CA GLU A 45 -5.98 11.90 30.01
C GLU A 45 -5.36 10.50 29.90
N THR A 46 -5.64 9.62 30.89
CA THR A 46 -5.12 8.24 30.89
C THR A 46 -5.63 7.46 29.68
N VAL A 47 -6.92 7.45 29.43
CA VAL A 47 -7.53 6.74 28.29
C VAL A 47 -7.04 7.33 26.95
N GLY A 48 -6.86 8.64 26.87
CA GLY A 48 -6.31 9.29 25.69
C GLY A 48 -4.89 8.80 25.37
N TRP A 49 -4.01 8.79 26.38
CA TRP A 49 -2.64 8.29 26.19
C TRP A 49 -2.58 6.79 25.87
N GLU A 50 -3.41 5.96 26.49
CA GLU A 50 -3.52 4.55 26.15
C GLU A 50 -3.88 4.33 24.68
N ASN A 51 -4.85 5.12 24.17
CA ASN A 51 -5.23 5.06 22.77
C ASN A 51 -4.12 5.57 21.83
N PHE A 52 -3.47 6.70 22.15
CA PHE A 52 -2.37 7.22 21.32
C PHE A 52 -1.19 6.26 21.25
N LEU A 53 -0.80 5.67 22.36
CA LEU A 53 0.31 4.70 22.39
C LEU A 53 -0.08 3.34 21.81
N GLY A 54 -1.32 2.91 21.98
CA GLY A 54 -1.80 1.62 21.47
C GLY A 54 -2.11 1.62 19.97
N MET A 55 -2.70 2.71 19.46
CA MET A 55 -3.20 2.74 18.08
C MET A 55 -2.44 3.72 17.16
N THR A 56 -1.83 4.75 17.70
CA THR A 56 -1.19 5.82 16.94
C THR A 56 0.16 6.23 17.53
N VAL A 57 0.98 5.24 17.89
CA VAL A 57 2.30 5.48 18.49
C VAL A 57 3.18 6.41 17.65
N GLY A 58 3.09 6.33 16.32
CA GLY A 58 3.80 7.23 15.42
C GLY A 58 3.44 8.70 15.67
N GLN A 59 2.18 9.00 15.90
CA GLN A 59 1.73 10.35 16.24
C GLN A 59 2.30 10.82 17.60
N ALA A 60 2.31 9.95 18.59
CA ALA A 60 2.89 10.27 19.90
C ALA A 60 4.40 10.58 19.79
N VAL A 61 5.12 9.84 18.94
CA VAL A 61 6.55 10.11 18.66
C VAL A 61 6.75 11.45 17.95
N VAL A 62 5.90 11.79 16.98
CA VAL A 62 5.93 13.09 16.28
C VAL A 62 5.70 14.23 17.29
N TRP A 63 4.68 14.13 18.13
CA TRP A 63 4.42 15.11 19.17
C TRP A 63 5.60 15.27 20.12
N ALA A 64 6.18 14.17 20.60
CA ALA A 64 7.35 14.20 21.46
C ALA A 64 8.55 14.89 20.78
N SER A 65 8.78 14.62 19.50
CA SER A 65 9.87 15.25 18.72
C SER A 65 9.67 16.75 18.51
N GLN A 66 8.42 17.22 18.51
CA GLN A 66 8.05 18.62 18.38
C GLN A 66 7.80 19.31 19.73
N ASN A 67 8.01 18.61 20.84
CA ASN A 67 7.72 19.08 22.20
C ASN A 67 6.24 19.50 22.39
N ILE A 68 5.33 18.77 21.75
CA ILE A 68 3.89 18.94 21.90
C ILE A 68 3.38 17.96 22.96
N ASP A 69 2.77 18.48 24.00
CA ASP A 69 2.01 17.72 24.98
C ASP A 69 0.52 18.05 24.82
N PRO A 70 -0.32 17.06 24.44
CA PRO A 70 -1.76 17.26 24.24
C PRO A 70 -2.50 17.80 25.46
N LYS A 71 -1.94 17.67 26.64
CA LYS A 71 -2.49 18.28 27.89
C LYS A 71 -2.42 19.79 27.89
N TYR A 72 -1.41 20.37 27.26
CA TYR A 72 -1.14 21.81 27.28
C TYR A 72 -1.27 22.48 25.92
N THR A 73 -1.29 21.70 24.85
CA THR A 73 -1.35 22.21 23.48
C THR A 73 -2.32 21.37 22.67
N ASN A 74 -3.32 21.98 22.05
CA ASN A 74 -4.20 21.31 21.12
C ASN A 74 -3.44 20.94 19.84
N PRO A 75 -3.19 19.64 19.57
CA PRO A 75 -2.45 19.23 18.38
C PRO A 75 -3.27 19.43 17.12
N GLU A 76 -2.58 19.74 16.02
CA GLU A 76 -3.18 19.81 14.71
C GLU A 76 -3.62 18.42 14.25
N LEU A 77 -4.79 18.37 13.61
CA LEU A 77 -5.34 17.18 12.95
C LEU A 77 -5.10 17.27 11.45
N THR A 78 -4.64 16.17 10.91
CA THR A 78 -4.66 15.93 9.48
C THR A 78 -5.65 14.83 9.13
N THR A 79 -6.01 14.73 7.85
CA THR A 79 -6.85 13.64 7.36
C THR A 79 -6.11 12.30 7.48
N SER A 80 -6.87 11.22 7.66
CA SER A 80 -6.32 9.87 7.65
C SER A 80 -5.70 9.55 6.29
N GLU A 81 -4.67 8.73 6.29
CA GLU A 81 -3.99 8.34 5.06
C GLU A 81 -4.83 7.36 4.22
N PRO A 82 -4.81 7.49 2.89
CA PRO A 82 -5.61 6.63 1.99
C PRO A 82 -5.31 5.14 2.09
N TYR A 83 -4.09 4.75 2.49
CA TYR A 83 -3.68 3.34 2.57
C TYR A 83 -4.55 2.51 3.51
N VAL A 84 -5.19 3.13 4.48
CA VAL A 84 -6.12 2.46 5.41
C VAL A 84 -7.21 1.71 4.66
N MET A 85 -7.69 2.24 3.55
CA MET A 85 -8.65 1.55 2.70
C MET A 85 -8.08 0.30 2.05
N GLY A 86 -6.84 0.34 1.59
CA GLY A 86 -6.18 -0.80 0.96
C GLY A 86 -6.05 -1.99 1.88
N SER A 87 -5.63 -1.79 3.13
CA SER A 87 -5.41 -2.88 4.08
C SER A 87 -6.67 -3.38 4.77
N HIS A 88 -7.62 -2.50 5.05
CA HIS A 88 -8.83 -2.83 5.82
C HIS A 88 -10.04 -3.14 4.94
N ALA A 89 -10.09 -2.59 3.75
CA ALA A 89 -11.24 -2.65 2.89
C ALA A 89 -11.33 -3.92 2.03
N THR A 90 -10.40 -4.85 2.14
CA THR A 90 -10.42 -6.13 1.40
C THR A 90 -10.43 -5.99 -0.12
N CYS A 91 -10.22 -4.78 -0.65
CA CYS A 91 -10.38 -4.45 -2.06
C CYS A 91 -9.10 -4.56 -2.88
N SER A 92 -7.94 -4.63 -2.23
CA SER A 92 -6.64 -4.64 -2.92
C SER A 92 -5.82 -5.87 -2.59
N GLY A 93 -5.11 -6.37 -3.59
CA GLY A 93 -4.22 -7.51 -3.44
C GLY A 93 -4.17 -8.37 -4.70
N ALA A 94 -3.44 -9.47 -4.62
CA ALA A 94 -3.33 -10.39 -5.73
C ALA A 94 -4.66 -11.08 -6.03
N TRP A 95 -4.96 -11.25 -7.32
CA TRP A 95 -6.14 -12.02 -7.72
C TRP A 95 -5.91 -13.50 -7.49
N VAL A 96 -6.82 -14.13 -6.78
CA VAL A 96 -6.85 -15.57 -6.57
C VAL A 96 -8.20 -16.13 -7.00
N SER A 97 -8.22 -17.38 -7.44
CA SER A 97 -9.47 -18.10 -7.70
C SER A 97 -10.31 -18.23 -6.44
N GLY A 98 -11.60 -18.08 -6.58
CA GLY A 98 -12.59 -18.50 -5.58
C GLY A 98 -12.88 -20.01 -5.64
N PRO A 99 -13.97 -20.47 -4.99
CA PRO A 99 -14.52 -21.80 -5.20
C PRO A 99 -14.90 -22.01 -6.67
N GLU A 100 -14.70 -23.22 -7.20
CA GLU A 100 -14.97 -23.56 -8.59
C GLU A 100 -16.41 -23.32 -9.04
N ASP A 101 -17.34 -23.60 -8.13
CA ASP A 101 -18.79 -23.44 -8.35
C ASP A 101 -19.27 -21.97 -8.32
N LEU A 102 -18.44 -21.06 -7.86
CA LEU A 102 -18.77 -19.62 -7.72
C LEU A 102 -17.90 -18.72 -8.61
N SER A 103 -16.76 -19.21 -9.07
CA SER A 103 -15.84 -18.41 -9.88
C SER A 103 -16.26 -18.38 -11.34
N PRO A 104 -16.26 -17.20 -12.00
CA PRO A 104 -16.33 -17.15 -13.46
C PRO A 104 -15.20 -17.95 -14.07
N PRO A 105 -15.46 -18.75 -15.13
CA PRO A 105 -14.46 -19.64 -15.73
C PRO A 105 -13.18 -18.90 -16.16
N GLU A 106 -13.29 -17.69 -16.66
CA GLU A 106 -12.18 -16.85 -17.12
C GLU A 106 -11.27 -16.34 -15.97
N TYR A 107 -11.72 -16.47 -14.73
CA TYR A 107 -11.00 -16.06 -13.52
C TYR A 107 -10.73 -17.24 -12.56
N PHE A 108 -10.88 -18.46 -13.04
CA PHE A 108 -10.60 -19.67 -12.27
C PHE A 108 -9.32 -20.34 -12.79
N TRP A 109 -8.28 -20.35 -11.96
CA TRP A 109 -6.96 -20.89 -12.31
C TRP A 109 -6.77 -22.36 -11.93
N GLY A 110 -7.88 -23.07 -11.69
CA GLY A 110 -7.90 -24.52 -11.47
C GLY A 110 -8.09 -24.94 -10.01
N TYR A 111 -7.70 -24.14 -9.05
CA TYR A 111 -7.85 -24.45 -7.61
C TYR A 111 -8.20 -23.21 -6.80
N ASN A 112 -9.03 -23.38 -5.76
CA ASN A 112 -9.40 -22.28 -4.86
C ASN A 112 -8.13 -21.64 -4.25
N ARG A 113 -8.07 -20.32 -4.22
CA ARG A 113 -6.91 -19.51 -3.75
C ARG A 113 -5.63 -19.64 -4.60
N MET A 114 -5.67 -20.28 -5.76
CA MET A 114 -4.55 -20.29 -6.69
C MET A 114 -4.51 -18.98 -7.49
N LEU A 115 -3.30 -18.44 -7.69
CA LEU A 115 -3.01 -17.31 -8.56
C LEU A 115 -2.92 -17.73 -10.02
N THR A 116 -2.66 -16.77 -10.91
CA THR A 116 -2.38 -17.02 -12.34
C THR A 116 -1.12 -17.86 -12.57
N VAL A 117 -0.24 -17.96 -11.59
CA VAL A 117 0.95 -18.82 -11.62
C VAL A 117 0.57 -20.18 -11.03
N GLU A 118 0.69 -21.22 -11.82
CA GLU A 118 0.35 -22.59 -11.42
C GLU A 118 1.14 -23.02 -10.17
N GLY A 119 0.42 -23.55 -9.18
CA GLY A 119 1.00 -24.00 -7.91
C GLY A 119 1.30 -22.91 -6.90
N LEU A 120 1.07 -21.63 -7.23
CA LEU A 120 1.18 -20.52 -6.31
C LEU A 120 -0.18 -20.17 -5.71
N PHE A 121 -0.27 -20.15 -4.38
CA PHE A 121 -1.49 -19.89 -3.62
C PHE A 121 -1.33 -18.62 -2.78
N GLY A 122 -2.39 -17.80 -2.72
CA GLY A 122 -2.44 -16.58 -1.93
C GLY A 122 -3.42 -16.72 -0.76
N ALA A 123 -3.10 -16.08 0.37
CA ALA A 123 -3.98 -16.03 1.53
C ALA A 123 -3.74 -14.76 2.37
N GLY A 124 -4.75 -14.34 3.12
CA GLY A 124 -4.67 -13.21 4.02
C GLY A 124 -4.62 -11.87 3.31
N ASP A 125 -3.87 -10.93 3.85
CA ASP A 125 -3.83 -9.54 3.39
C ASP A 125 -3.20 -9.36 2.00
N THR A 126 -2.51 -10.36 1.48
CA THR A 126 -1.97 -10.35 0.11
C THR A 126 -3.04 -10.56 -0.96
N VAL A 127 -4.23 -11.03 -0.58
CA VAL A 127 -5.31 -11.38 -1.50
C VAL A 127 -6.30 -10.23 -1.64
N GLY A 128 -6.62 -9.83 -2.86
CA GLY A 128 -7.70 -8.91 -3.17
C GLY A 128 -9.07 -9.59 -3.07
N GLY A 129 -10.10 -8.81 -2.73
CA GLY A 129 -11.49 -9.30 -2.66
C GLY A 129 -11.77 -10.27 -1.50
N SER A 130 -10.90 -10.38 -0.52
CA SER A 130 -11.14 -11.18 0.68
C SER A 130 -12.23 -10.55 1.54
N ALA A 131 -13.22 -11.34 1.97
CA ALA A 131 -14.38 -10.85 2.71
C ALA A 131 -14.03 -10.31 4.10
N HIS A 132 -12.91 -10.71 4.67
CA HIS A 132 -12.45 -10.26 5.98
C HIS A 132 -10.93 -10.43 6.07
N LYS A 133 -10.25 -9.37 6.52
CA LYS A 133 -8.80 -9.37 6.77
C LYS A 133 -8.48 -9.50 8.25
N PHE A 134 -7.28 -9.18 8.67
CA PHE A 134 -6.74 -9.42 10.01
C PHE A 134 -6.66 -10.91 10.38
N SER A 135 -6.54 -11.19 11.67
CA SER A 135 -6.24 -12.53 12.16
C SER A 135 -7.28 -13.56 11.73
N SER A 136 -8.56 -13.32 11.94
CA SER A 136 -9.62 -14.30 11.61
C SER A 136 -9.74 -14.55 10.11
N GLY A 137 -9.65 -13.51 9.30
CA GLY A 137 -9.63 -13.62 7.85
C GLY A 137 -8.40 -14.35 7.35
N SER A 138 -7.21 -13.98 7.84
CA SER A 138 -5.95 -14.61 7.46
C SER A 138 -5.91 -16.10 7.81
N PHE A 139 -6.42 -16.50 8.97
CA PHE A 139 -6.56 -17.92 9.32
C PHE A 139 -7.53 -18.66 8.42
N THR A 140 -8.66 -18.04 8.09
CA THR A 140 -9.64 -18.64 7.17
C THR A 140 -9.07 -18.82 5.79
N GLU A 141 -8.46 -17.78 5.23
CA GLU A 141 -7.82 -17.79 3.91
C GLU A 141 -6.66 -18.80 3.86
N GLY A 142 -5.81 -18.83 4.87
CA GLY A 142 -4.71 -19.80 4.98
C GLY A 142 -5.21 -21.24 5.01
N ARG A 143 -6.32 -21.51 5.71
CA ARG A 143 -6.95 -22.84 5.73
C ARG A 143 -7.51 -23.23 4.35
N LEU A 144 -8.13 -22.27 3.63
CA LEU A 144 -8.64 -22.55 2.29
C LEU A 144 -7.51 -22.82 1.30
N ALA A 145 -6.48 -21.98 1.31
CA ALA A 145 -5.29 -22.14 0.47
C ALA A 145 -4.56 -23.47 0.74
N ALA A 146 -4.38 -23.83 2.02
CA ALA A 146 -3.74 -25.10 2.39
C ALA A 146 -4.51 -26.32 1.89
N LYS A 147 -5.84 -26.33 2.04
CA LYS A 147 -6.68 -27.42 1.52
C LYS A 147 -6.58 -27.54 0.00
N ALA A 148 -6.60 -26.40 -0.71
CA ALA A 148 -6.48 -26.38 -2.15
C ALA A 148 -5.09 -26.82 -2.62
N ALA A 149 -4.04 -26.42 -1.92
CA ALA A 149 -2.66 -26.84 -2.22
C ALA A 149 -2.48 -28.36 -2.03
N VAL A 150 -3.05 -28.93 -0.96
CA VAL A 150 -3.03 -30.41 -0.77
C VAL A 150 -3.76 -31.10 -1.91
N LYS A 151 -4.95 -30.61 -2.29
CA LYS A 151 -5.68 -31.17 -3.44
C LYS A 151 -4.87 -31.06 -4.73
N TYR A 152 -4.24 -29.91 -5.00
CA TYR A 152 -3.37 -29.71 -6.14
C TYR A 152 -2.23 -30.75 -6.21
N ILE A 153 -1.52 -30.96 -5.10
CA ILE A 153 -0.43 -31.95 -5.02
C ILE A 153 -0.93 -33.37 -5.29
N GLN A 154 -2.09 -33.74 -4.75
CA GLN A 154 -2.70 -35.05 -4.96
C GLN A 154 -3.14 -35.28 -6.43
N ASP A 155 -3.79 -34.28 -7.02
CA ASP A 155 -4.31 -34.35 -8.40
C ASP A 155 -3.15 -34.37 -9.43
N LYS A 156 -2.12 -33.56 -9.22
CA LYS A 156 -0.96 -33.47 -10.10
C LYS A 156 0.03 -34.64 -9.93
N LYS A 157 -0.13 -35.44 -8.87
CA LYS A 157 0.83 -36.50 -8.52
C LYS A 157 2.26 -35.96 -8.53
N ALA A 158 2.44 -34.78 -7.94
CA ALA A 158 3.67 -34.02 -8.02
C ALA A 158 4.86 -34.89 -7.57
N GLU A 159 5.64 -35.36 -8.51
CA GLU A 159 6.99 -35.84 -8.27
C GLU A 159 7.80 -34.66 -7.74
N GLY A 160 8.69 -34.92 -6.78
CA GLY A 160 9.41 -33.86 -6.09
C GLY A 160 10.05 -32.87 -7.08
N LEU A 161 9.71 -31.60 -6.95
CA LEU A 161 10.33 -30.53 -7.72
C LEU A 161 11.81 -30.48 -7.38
N SER A 162 12.67 -30.58 -8.35
CA SER A 162 14.10 -30.37 -8.19
C SER A 162 14.50 -29.01 -8.75
N VAL A 163 15.20 -28.24 -7.95
CA VAL A 163 15.83 -26.98 -8.39
C VAL A 163 17.30 -27.31 -8.65
N SER A 164 17.79 -26.98 -9.83
CA SER A 164 19.20 -27.19 -10.17
C SER A 164 20.10 -26.18 -9.46
N ASP A 165 21.35 -26.54 -9.16
CA ASP A 165 22.33 -25.63 -8.58
C ASP A 165 22.48 -24.35 -9.40
N LYS A 166 22.45 -24.47 -10.74
CA LYS A 166 22.51 -23.32 -11.63
C LYS A 166 21.32 -22.35 -11.45
N GLN A 167 20.11 -22.88 -11.24
CA GLN A 167 18.95 -22.02 -10.95
C GLN A 167 19.12 -21.34 -9.59
N CYS A 168 19.61 -22.06 -8.57
CA CYS A 168 19.88 -21.46 -7.27
C CYS A 168 20.92 -20.33 -7.35
N GLU A 169 21.99 -20.52 -8.09
CA GLU A 169 23.01 -19.49 -8.29
C GLU A 169 22.44 -18.27 -9.03
N ASN A 170 21.70 -18.46 -10.11
CA ASN A 170 21.03 -17.35 -10.81
C ASN A 170 20.11 -16.54 -9.89
N PHE A 171 19.33 -17.20 -9.03
CA PHE A 171 18.49 -16.49 -8.07
C PHE A 171 19.30 -15.74 -7.02
N LYS A 172 20.41 -16.30 -6.55
CA LYS A 172 21.32 -15.61 -5.63
C LYS A 172 21.92 -14.35 -6.28
N GLU A 173 22.37 -14.44 -7.52
CA GLU A 173 22.88 -13.28 -8.27
C GLU A 173 21.84 -12.15 -8.32
N ILE A 174 20.60 -12.47 -8.66
CA ILE A 174 19.50 -11.50 -8.69
C ILE A 174 19.25 -10.91 -7.31
N ILE A 175 19.11 -11.76 -6.29
CA ILE A 175 18.75 -11.34 -4.93
C ILE A 175 19.82 -10.46 -4.32
N TYR A 176 21.11 -10.80 -4.52
CA TYR A 176 22.25 -10.11 -3.90
C TYR A 176 22.83 -8.98 -4.76
N LYS A 177 22.32 -8.75 -5.98
CA LYS A 177 22.78 -7.67 -6.87
C LYS A 177 22.89 -6.29 -6.18
N PRO A 178 21.96 -5.87 -5.29
CA PRO A 178 22.14 -4.60 -4.59
C PRO A 178 23.39 -4.51 -3.70
N LEU A 179 23.85 -5.61 -3.11
CA LEU A 179 25.11 -5.62 -2.35
C LEU A 179 26.32 -5.45 -3.28
N GLU A 180 26.26 -6.05 -4.45
CA GLU A 180 27.30 -5.90 -5.47
C GLU A 180 27.35 -4.46 -5.99
N ASN A 181 26.20 -3.88 -6.35
CA ASN A 181 26.07 -2.50 -6.79
C ASN A 181 26.71 -1.53 -5.78
N TYR A 182 26.46 -1.70 -4.49
CA TYR A 182 27.10 -0.91 -3.44
C TYR A 182 28.62 -1.15 -3.39
N THR A 183 29.06 -2.40 -3.43
CA THR A 183 30.48 -2.75 -3.32
C THR A 183 31.30 -2.17 -4.47
N VAL A 184 30.78 -2.22 -5.69
CA VAL A 184 31.39 -1.64 -6.87
C VAL A 184 31.35 -0.11 -6.80
N GLY A 185 30.19 0.46 -6.56
CA GLY A 185 29.98 1.90 -6.59
C GLY A 185 30.64 2.66 -5.43
N ARG A 186 30.81 2.02 -4.26
CA ARG A 186 31.47 2.70 -3.11
C ARG A 186 32.91 3.15 -3.40
N ASN A 187 33.58 2.50 -4.34
CA ASN A 187 34.96 2.88 -4.73
C ASN A 187 34.98 4.19 -5.54
N GLU A 188 33.85 4.64 -6.02
CA GLU A 188 33.66 5.86 -6.80
C GLU A 188 33.16 7.04 -5.93
N ILE A 189 32.92 6.82 -4.65
CA ILE A 189 32.40 7.86 -3.74
C ILE A 189 33.49 8.88 -3.45
N THR A 190 33.22 10.11 -3.83
CA THR A 190 34.08 11.27 -3.59
C THR A 190 33.65 12.02 -2.33
N GLY A 191 33.74 11.37 -1.16
CA GLY A 191 33.58 12.03 0.14
C GLY A 191 32.15 12.37 0.61
N GLY A 192 31.10 11.77 0.03
CA GLY A 192 29.70 12.00 0.39
C GLY A 192 28.86 10.71 0.44
N THR A 193 27.61 10.83 0.83
CA THR A 193 26.63 9.73 0.86
C THR A 193 25.95 9.49 -0.50
N VAL A 194 26.25 10.30 -1.50
CA VAL A 194 25.71 10.21 -2.86
C VAL A 194 26.75 9.56 -3.75
N SER A 195 26.36 8.49 -4.44
CA SER A 195 27.20 7.80 -5.44
C SER A 195 26.66 8.07 -6.85
N PRO A 196 27.53 8.22 -7.85
CA PRO A 196 27.10 8.30 -9.25
C PRO A 196 26.65 6.95 -9.81
N SER A 197 27.02 5.84 -9.16
CA SER A 197 26.86 4.48 -9.68
C SER A 197 25.70 3.72 -9.08
N TYR A 198 25.12 4.18 -7.99
CA TYR A 198 23.93 3.58 -7.38
C TYR A 198 23.10 4.61 -6.61
N ILE A 199 21.83 4.28 -6.39
CA ILE A 199 20.98 4.99 -5.45
C ILE A 199 20.79 4.14 -4.18
N SER A 200 20.73 4.78 -3.01
CA SER A 200 20.43 4.06 -1.77
C SER A 200 18.92 3.76 -1.67
N PRO A 201 18.50 2.73 -0.90
CA PRO A 201 17.08 2.44 -0.70
C PRO A 201 16.28 3.62 -0.18
N ILE A 202 16.86 4.44 0.70
CA ILE A 202 16.19 5.63 1.24
C ILE A 202 16.00 6.73 0.19
N GLN A 203 16.98 6.95 -0.70
CA GLN A 203 16.82 7.91 -1.79
C GLN A 203 15.71 7.50 -2.76
N GLY A 204 15.66 6.23 -3.12
CA GLY A 204 14.60 5.70 -3.98
C GLY A 204 13.23 5.76 -3.30
N LEU A 205 13.15 5.46 -1.99
CA LEU A 205 11.91 5.57 -1.23
C LEU A 205 11.39 7.01 -1.16
N GLN A 206 12.25 7.98 -0.91
CA GLN A 206 11.87 9.40 -0.90
C GLN A 206 11.34 9.87 -2.25
N ARG A 207 11.98 9.44 -3.35
CA ARG A 207 11.49 9.71 -4.70
C ARG A 207 10.11 9.08 -4.94
N LEU A 208 9.94 7.82 -4.57
CA LEU A 208 8.66 7.12 -4.68
C LEU A 208 7.55 7.84 -3.93
N GLN A 209 7.80 8.16 -2.66
CA GLN A 209 6.84 8.87 -1.82
C GLN A 209 6.45 10.22 -2.43
N ARG A 210 7.42 10.97 -2.95
CA ARG A 210 7.15 12.25 -3.58
C ARG A 210 6.33 12.13 -4.86
N ILE A 211 6.60 11.12 -5.69
CA ILE A 211 5.80 10.86 -6.90
C ILE A 211 4.35 10.56 -6.51
N MET A 212 4.14 9.68 -5.54
CA MET A 212 2.80 9.31 -5.10
C MET A 212 2.06 10.49 -4.46
N ASP A 213 2.75 11.27 -3.65
CA ASP A 213 2.18 12.44 -2.97
C ASP A 213 1.76 13.55 -3.95
N GLU A 214 2.61 13.88 -4.90
CA GLU A 214 2.38 15.01 -5.82
C GLU A 214 1.48 14.66 -7.00
N TYR A 215 1.50 13.42 -7.50
CA TYR A 215 0.84 13.06 -8.76
C TYR A 215 -0.32 12.07 -8.61
N VAL A 216 -0.34 11.27 -7.55
CA VAL A 216 -1.33 10.19 -7.41
C VAL A 216 -2.42 10.52 -6.37
N GLY A 217 -2.39 11.71 -5.82
CA GLY A 217 -3.41 12.18 -4.88
C GLY A 217 -3.01 11.97 -3.43
N GLY A 218 -1.85 12.47 -3.04
CA GLY A 218 -1.40 12.47 -1.65
C GLY A 218 -1.74 13.77 -0.91
N ILE A 219 -1.12 13.96 0.23
CA ILE A 219 -1.36 15.09 1.14
C ILE A 219 -1.04 16.43 0.46
N ALA A 220 0.05 16.51 -0.32
CA ALA A 220 0.45 17.71 -1.03
C ALA A 220 -0.61 18.27 -1.98
N THR A 221 -1.54 17.43 -2.43
CA THR A 221 -2.61 17.80 -3.36
C THR A 221 -4.00 17.71 -2.73
N ASN A 222 -4.09 17.67 -1.40
CA ASN A 222 -5.33 17.41 -0.67
C ASN A 222 -6.06 16.17 -1.18
N TYR A 223 -5.32 15.10 -1.45
CA TYR A 223 -5.78 13.82 -1.99
C TYR A 223 -6.44 13.91 -3.38
N MET A 224 -6.19 14.99 -4.12
CA MET A 224 -6.76 15.20 -5.44
C MET A 224 -5.76 14.86 -6.54
N THR A 225 -6.22 14.15 -7.55
CA THR A 225 -5.47 13.86 -8.78
C THR A 225 -6.39 13.97 -10.01
N ASN A 226 -5.83 13.84 -11.20
CA ASN A 226 -6.56 13.79 -12.45
C ASN A 226 -5.77 12.99 -13.50
N ALA A 227 -6.36 12.71 -14.65
CA ALA A 227 -5.73 11.88 -15.68
C ALA A 227 -4.34 12.37 -16.11
N ASN A 228 -4.12 13.69 -16.22
CA ASN A 228 -2.82 14.25 -16.61
C ASN A 228 -1.76 14.06 -15.53
N MET A 229 -2.13 14.27 -14.26
CA MET A 229 -1.24 14.03 -13.12
C MET A 229 -0.88 12.56 -13.02
N LEU A 230 -1.87 11.66 -13.10
CA LEU A 230 -1.66 10.20 -13.05
C LEU A 230 -0.76 9.73 -14.19
N LYS A 231 -0.98 10.23 -15.41
CA LYS A 231 -0.11 9.93 -16.55
C LYS A 231 1.35 10.35 -16.27
N ARG A 232 1.54 11.55 -15.73
CA ARG A 232 2.88 12.01 -15.35
C ARG A 232 3.45 11.17 -14.21
N GLY A 233 2.64 10.78 -13.24
CA GLY A 233 3.03 9.85 -12.18
C GLY A 233 3.57 8.53 -12.72
N LEU A 234 2.88 7.92 -13.69
CA LEU A 234 3.32 6.68 -14.35
C LEU A 234 4.66 6.85 -15.08
N GLU A 235 4.86 7.97 -15.79
CA GLU A 235 6.16 8.27 -16.43
C GLU A 235 7.31 8.35 -15.41
N LEU A 236 7.06 9.01 -14.28
CA LEU A 236 8.05 9.16 -13.21
C LEU A 236 8.32 7.84 -12.48
N LEU A 237 7.29 6.99 -12.30
CA LEU A 237 7.43 5.65 -11.73
C LEU A 237 8.25 4.74 -12.65
N ALA A 238 8.04 4.83 -13.98
CA ALA A 238 8.83 4.07 -14.95
C ALA A 238 10.32 4.47 -14.87
N TRP A 239 10.65 5.76 -14.80
CA TRP A 239 12.02 6.21 -14.61
C TRP A 239 12.62 5.78 -13.27
N LEU A 240 11.80 5.75 -12.22
CA LEU A 240 12.25 5.22 -10.94
C LEU A 240 12.54 3.71 -11.04
N GLU A 241 11.70 2.93 -11.73
CA GLU A 241 11.92 1.50 -11.93
C GLU A 241 13.26 1.23 -12.64
N GLU A 242 13.61 2.03 -13.66
CA GLU A 242 14.91 1.95 -14.33
C GLU A 242 16.07 2.24 -13.36
N ASP A 243 15.95 3.28 -12.54
CA ASP A 243 16.98 3.62 -11.55
C ASP A 243 17.12 2.55 -10.45
N LEU A 244 16.04 1.84 -10.13
CA LEU A 244 16.04 0.77 -9.13
C LEU A 244 16.84 -0.48 -9.55
N GLU A 245 17.18 -0.62 -10.83
CA GLU A 245 18.12 -1.64 -11.27
C GLU A 245 19.54 -1.41 -10.69
N ASN A 246 19.85 -0.16 -10.37
CA ASN A 246 21.10 0.27 -9.77
C ASN A 246 20.99 0.63 -8.28
N VAL A 247 19.99 0.10 -7.59
CA VAL A 247 19.91 0.29 -6.14
C VAL A 247 21.06 -0.43 -5.45
N GLY A 248 21.76 0.28 -4.54
CA GLY A 248 22.88 -0.26 -3.77
C GLY A 248 22.47 -0.50 -2.31
N ALA A 249 22.95 -1.59 -1.73
CA ALA A 249 22.70 -1.96 -0.34
C ALA A 249 24.04 -2.25 0.38
N GLU A 250 24.26 -1.58 1.49
CA GLU A 250 25.52 -1.70 2.27
C GLU A 250 25.56 -3.01 3.06
N ASP A 251 24.40 -3.46 3.54
CA ASP A 251 24.25 -4.63 4.38
C ASP A 251 22.93 -5.38 4.08
N TYR A 252 22.67 -6.45 4.80
CA TYR A 252 21.44 -7.25 4.61
C TYR A 252 20.18 -6.52 5.02
N HIS A 253 20.24 -5.55 5.94
CA HIS A 253 19.08 -4.74 6.27
C HIS A 253 18.73 -3.80 5.11
N GLN A 254 19.72 -3.15 4.53
CA GLN A 254 19.51 -2.33 3.33
C GLN A 254 19.14 -3.18 2.11
N LEU A 255 19.64 -4.43 1.99
CA LEU A 255 19.20 -5.37 0.97
C LEU A 255 17.69 -5.64 1.06
N MET A 256 17.19 -5.89 2.26
CA MET A 256 15.75 -6.03 2.51
C MET A 256 15.00 -4.75 2.07
N ARG A 257 15.50 -3.57 2.45
CA ARG A 257 14.91 -2.28 2.06
C ARG A 257 14.94 -2.05 0.55
N ALA A 258 15.98 -2.48 -0.15
CA ALA A 258 16.05 -2.41 -1.60
C ALA A 258 14.95 -3.24 -2.27
N TRP A 259 14.70 -4.46 -1.78
CA TRP A 259 13.62 -5.30 -2.28
C TRP A 259 12.24 -4.77 -1.90
N GLU A 260 12.03 -4.29 -0.68
CA GLU A 260 10.80 -3.60 -0.30
C GLU A 260 10.50 -2.43 -1.25
N LEU A 261 11.50 -1.64 -1.59
CA LEU A 261 11.36 -0.50 -2.50
C LEU A 261 10.95 -0.93 -3.90
N LYS A 262 11.56 -1.97 -4.46
CA LYS A 262 11.17 -2.53 -5.77
C LYS A 262 9.70 -3.00 -5.76
N HIS A 263 9.28 -3.72 -4.72
CA HIS A 263 7.89 -4.17 -4.60
C HIS A 263 6.91 -3.00 -4.42
N ARG A 264 7.30 -1.97 -3.66
CA ARG A 264 6.49 -0.75 -3.48
C ARG A 264 6.36 0.04 -4.77
N ALA A 265 7.41 0.13 -5.58
CA ALA A 265 7.35 0.79 -6.89
C ALA A 265 6.36 0.09 -7.82
N LEU A 266 6.40 -1.24 -7.91
CA LEU A 266 5.43 -2.03 -8.67
C LEU A 266 4.00 -1.84 -8.16
N THR A 267 3.79 -1.89 -6.84
CA THR A 267 2.47 -1.64 -6.22
C THR A 267 1.97 -0.23 -6.55
N SER A 268 2.86 0.76 -6.53
CA SER A 268 2.52 2.15 -6.85
C SER A 268 2.09 2.32 -8.31
N GLN A 269 2.72 1.62 -9.26
CA GLN A 269 2.28 1.56 -10.65
C GLN A 269 0.85 1.00 -10.74
N CYS A 270 0.59 -0.16 -10.11
CA CYS A 270 -0.75 -0.75 -10.10
C CYS A 270 -1.79 0.21 -9.51
N VAL A 271 -1.49 0.86 -8.38
CA VAL A 271 -2.40 1.85 -7.77
C VAL A 271 -2.68 3.00 -8.72
N THR A 272 -1.65 3.53 -9.37
CA THR A 272 -1.77 4.67 -10.28
C THR A 272 -2.59 4.29 -11.52
N GLU A 273 -2.35 3.13 -12.11
CA GLU A 273 -3.10 2.61 -13.26
C GLU A 273 -4.58 2.37 -12.92
N HIS A 274 -4.85 1.74 -11.77
CA HIS A 274 -6.23 1.51 -11.30
C HIS A 274 -6.95 2.83 -11.03
N THR A 275 -6.29 3.80 -10.40
CA THR A 275 -6.84 5.13 -10.15
C THR A 275 -7.12 5.87 -11.46
N MET A 276 -6.24 5.74 -12.46
CA MET A 276 -6.43 6.34 -13.78
C MET A 276 -7.57 5.68 -14.55
N PHE A 277 -7.64 4.36 -14.53
CA PHE A 277 -8.67 3.58 -15.21
C PHE A 277 -10.08 3.85 -14.67
N ARG A 278 -10.20 4.06 -13.35
CA ARG A 278 -11.47 4.27 -12.67
C ARG A 278 -11.90 5.74 -12.75
N GLU A 279 -12.89 6.03 -13.57
CA GLU A 279 -13.36 7.39 -13.86
C GLU A 279 -14.47 7.85 -12.91
N GLU A 280 -14.22 7.76 -11.60
CA GLU A 280 -15.14 8.19 -10.55
C GLU A 280 -14.39 8.63 -9.29
N THR A 281 -15.08 9.31 -8.39
CA THR A 281 -14.67 9.53 -6.99
C THR A 281 -15.60 8.77 -6.08
N ARG A 282 -15.13 7.63 -5.56
CA ARG A 282 -15.94 6.76 -4.70
C ARG A 282 -15.74 7.02 -3.21
N TRP A 283 -14.53 7.40 -2.83
CA TRP A 283 -14.12 7.55 -1.43
C TRP A 283 -13.72 8.99 -1.12
N PRO A 284 -14.68 9.95 -1.12
CA PRO A 284 -14.35 11.33 -0.79
C PRO A 284 -13.73 11.41 0.61
N GLY A 285 -12.66 12.18 0.75
CA GLY A 285 -11.89 12.24 1.99
C GLY A 285 -10.66 11.31 2.01
N TYR A 286 -10.56 10.37 1.08
CA TYR A 286 -9.37 9.54 0.90
C TYR A 286 -8.68 9.77 -0.43
N TYR A 287 -9.44 9.98 -1.51
CA TYR A 287 -8.92 10.45 -2.78
C TYR A 287 -10.03 11.13 -3.60
N TYR A 288 -9.60 11.94 -4.56
CA TYR A 288 -10.49 12.58 -5.51
C TYR A 288 -9.93 12.47 -6.93
N ARG A 289 -10.75 12.03 -7.85
CA ARG A 289 -10.53 12.22 -9.27
C ARG A 289 -11.10 13.59 -9.65
N GLY A 290 -10.25 14.61 -9.69
CA GLY A 290 -10.65 16.00 -9.97
C GLY A 290 -11.34 16.19 -11.31
N ASP A 291 -11.07 15.31 -12.26
CA ASP A 291 -11.73 15.19 -13.56
C ASP A 291 -13.02 14.36 -13.54
N HIS A 292 -13.26 13.56 -12.48
CA HIS A 292 -14.41 12.67 -12.28
C HIS A 292 -14.90 12.71 -10.83
N MET A 293 -15.43 13.84 -10.40
CA MET A 293 -15.79 14.09 -8.98
C MET A 293 -17.03 13.33 -8.48
N LYS A 294 -17.79 12.74 -9.38
CA LYS A 294 -19.04 12.05 -9.01
C LYS A 294 -18.81 10.57 -8.80
N LEU A 295 -19.58 10.00 -7.87
CA LEU A 295 -19.79 8.56 -7.76
C LEU A 295 -20.57 8.07 -8.99
N ASP A 296 -20.16 6.96 -9.57
CA ASP A 296 -20.81 6.37 -10.75
C ASP A 296 -21.00 4.86 -10.54
N ASP A 297 -22.07 4.51 -9.86
CA ASP A 297 -22.42 3.11 -9.57
C ASP A 297 -22.86 2.34 -10.82
N ASP A 298 -23.38 3.02 -11.84
CA ASP A 298 -23.83 2.37 -13.07
C ASP A 298 -22.66 1.74 -13.82
N ASN A 299 -21.50 2.37 -13.80
CA ASN A 299 -20.30 1.91 -14.50
C ASN A 299 -19.26 1.28 -13.58
N TRP A 300 -19.15 1.72 -12.31
CA TRP A 300 -18.02 1.43 -11.46
C TRP A 300 -18.33 0.70 -10.14
N HIS A 301 -19.59 0.26 -9.91
CA HIS A 301 -19.89 -0.61 -8.76
C HIS A 301 -19.34 -2.03 -8.98
N CYS A 302 -18.04 -2.12 -9.22
CA CYS A 302 -17.32 -3.36 -9.49
C CYS A 302 -15.87 -3.27 -8.99
N LEU A 303 -15.23 -4.41 -8.85
CA LEU A 303 -13.77 -4.48 -8.66
C LEU A 303 -13.07 -4.32 -10.01
N THR A 304 -11.98 -3.57 -10.03
CA THR A 304 -11.10 -3.47 -11.19
C THR A 304 -9.92 -4.41 -11.02
N VAL A 305 -9.55 -5.10 -12.08
CA VAL A 305 -8.45 -6.08 -12.09
C VAL A 305 -7.49 -5.70 -13.20
N SER A 306 -6.20 -5.73 -12.91
CA SER A 306 -5.14 -5.57 -13.89
C SER A 306 -4.32 -6.86 -14.03
N ARG A 307 -3.76 -7.06 -15.21
CA ARG A 307 -2.83 -8.14 -15.51
C ARG A 307 -1.66 -7.56 -16.29
N ARG A 308 -0.45 -7.91 -15.89
CA ARG A 308 0.75 -7.61 -16.67
C ARG A 308 0.99 -8.77 -17.64
N ASP A 309 1.04 -8.49 -18.94
CA ASP A 309 1.36 -9.46 -20.00
C ASP A 309 2.87 -9.69 -20.13
#